data_2dcd46897c0af0bff33a8c5d1bd2ec48
#
_entry.id   2dcd46897c0af0bff33a8c5d1bd2ec48
#
_cell.length_a   1.000
_cell.length_b   1.000
_cell.length_c   1.000
_cell.angle_alpha   90.00
_cell.angle_beta   90.00
_cell.angle_gamma   90.00
#
_symmetry.space_group_name_H-M   'P 1'
#
loop_
_entity.id
_entity.type
_entity.pdbx_description
1 polymer ?
#
loop_
_entity_poly.entity_id
_entity_poly.type
_entity_poly.pdbx_seq_one_letter_code
_entity_poly.pdbx_strand_id
1 'polypeptide(L)'
;MTPLLRKFLGMNWMIFALMAALAFFGVFAIYSATYMRDDPVVLDFWRRQAGWVGIGMIAFFAASLIDYRWVKWGALPMYLAGIAFLILARFIGTRVYGARSWLKIGPVNFQPAQLAVIAGIMILAILLTQFRNLHPAIRLLLCGIICGAPMLLILLQPDLGEAIIWIPVILAMLFVGGMPKRYLICIVLLGIAFIPLMVNFGLHGFQRDRITAFLDPDLDPLNAGYGINQALNAVGSGGWAGLGFKSLNSQVEIESLPQTAVQNDYIFPVIANQWGFLGGVVLVGAFALLLLTCLVVAYRAADDIGVLLCVGFAALIFTHVFQNVGMMVGMLPITGVPLPLISYSGSFVLMVMFALGLVNSVWVHRKAMN
;
A
#
# COMPACT_ATOMS: atom_id res chain seq x y z
N MET A 1 -6.06 38.03 4.31
CA MET A 1 -5.90 36.66 3.75
C MET A 1 -7.20 35.91 3.98
N THR A 2 -7.75 35.26 2.95
CA THR A 2 -8.91 34.38 3.11
C THR A 2 -8.54 33.18 3.97
N PRO A 3 -9.48 32.63 4.76
CA PRO A 3 -9.22 31.43 5.59
C PRO A 3 -8.65 30.27 4.79
N LEU A 4 -9.07 30.09 3.55
CA LEU A 4 -8.63 29.04 2.64
C LEU A 4 -7.16 29.23 2.23
N LEU A 5 -6.75 30.45 1.91
CA LEU A 5 -5.36 30.78 1.55
C LEU A 5 -4.42 30.56 2.74
N ARG A 6 -4.85 30.88 3.97
CA ARG A 6 -4.09 30.62 5.19
C ARG A 6 -3.87 29.12 5.42
N LYS A 7 -4.91 28.29 5.20
CA LYS A 7 -4.79 26.84 5.29
C LYS A 7 -3.83 26.29 4.23
N PHE A 8 -3.96 26.75 2.98
CA PHE A 8 -3.10 26.33 1.88
C PHE A 8 -1.61 26.64 2.14
N LEU A 9 -1.30 27.86 2.59
CA LEU A 9 0.08 28.22 2.96
C LEU A 9 0.58 27.48 4.21
N GLY A 10 -0.32 27.10 5.11
CA GLY A 10 -0.02 26.34 6.32
C GLY A 10 0.17 24.83 6.11
N MET A 11 0.07 24.31 4.88
CA MET A 11 0.26 22.90 4.56
C MET A 11 1.69 22.43 4.84
N ASN A 12 1.86 21.14 5.09
CA ASN A 12 3.17 20.51 5.11
C ASN A 12 3.64 20.24 3.69
N TRP A 13 4.37 21.18 3.14
CA TRP A 13 4.88 21.12 1.76
C TRP A 13 5.90 19.99 1.55
N MET A 14 6.53 19.47 2.63
CA MET A 14 7.42 18.32 2.55
C MET A 14 6.67 17.05 2.16
N ILE A 15 5.48 16.81 2.75
CA ILE A 15 4.62 15.68 2.35
C ILE A 15 4.24 15.82 0.88
N PHE A 16 3.80 17.01 0.47
CA PHE A 16 3.42 17.25 -0.92
C PHE A 16 4.60 17.02 -1.88
N ALA A 17 5.77 17.58 -1.58
CA ALA A 17 6.95 17.47 -2.43
C ALA A 17 7.40 16.01 -2.59
N LEU A 18 7.46 15.25 -1.48
CA LEU A 18 7.86 13.83 -1.51
C LEU A 18 6.81 12.98 -2.25
N MET A 19 5.52 13.19 -1.96
CA MET A 19 4.42 12.51 -2.64
C MET A 19 4.45 12.78 -4.15
N ALA A 20 4.60 14.06 -4.55
CA ALA A 20 4.65 14.45 -5.94
C ALA A 20 5.89 13.89 -6.64
N ALA A 21 7.08 13.99 -6.02
CA ALA A 21 8.31 13.45 -6.57
C ALA A 21 8.22 11.93 -6.79
N LEU A 22 7.72 11.17 -5.81
CA LEU A 22 7.50 9.73 -5.94
C LEU A 22 6.48 9.42 -7.05
N ALA A 23 5.35 10.12 -7.10
CA ALA A 23 4.32 9.87 -8.10
C ALA A 23 4.80 10.19 -9.54
N PHE A 24 5.52 11.28 -9.74
CA PHE A 24 6.11 11.62 -11.04
C PHE A 24 7.20 10.63 -11.44
N PHE A 25 8.06 10.23 -10.49
CA PHE A 25 9.04 9.18 -10.73
C PHE A 25 8.36 7.85 -11.09
N GLY A 26 7.22 7.51 -10.44
CA GLY A 26 6.40 6.34 -10.77
C GLY A 26 5.89 6.37 -12.21
N VAL A 27 5.36 7.50 -12.69
CA VAL A 27 4.95 7.65 -14.10
C VAL A 27 6.12 7.41 -15.04
N PHE A 28 7.31 7.94 -14.71
CA PHE A 28 8.51 7.75 -15.51
C PHE A 28 9.01 6.29 -15.48
N ALA A 29 8.96 5.63 -14.31
CA ALA A 29 9.33 4.23 -14.18
C ALA A 29 8.38 3.30 -14.96
N ILE A 30 7.07 3.58 -14.94
CA ILE A 30 6.07 2.85 -15.74
C ILE A 30 6.34 3.04 -17.25
N TYR A 31 6.61 4.27 -17.68
CA TYR A 31 7.01 4.52 -19.08
C TYR A 31 8.23 3.70 -19.45
N SER A 32 9.25 3.69 -18.60
CA SER A 32 10.47 2.92 -18.76
C SER A 32 10.24 1.41 -18.81
N ALA A 33 9.25 0.91 -18.09
CA ALA A 33 8.90 -0.51 -18.06
C ALA A 33 8.07 -0.97 -19.27
N THR A 34 7.46 -0.05 -20.01
CA THR A 34 6.44 -0.38 -21.03
C THR A 34 6.74 0.11 -22.44
N TYR A 35 7.74 0.98 -22.65
CA TYR A 35 7.97 1.66 -23.92
C TYR A 35 8.34 0.74 -25.10
N MET A 36 8.86 -0.47 -24.83
CA MET A 36 9.24 -1.46 -25.87
C MET A 36 8.11 -2.42 -26.24
N ARG A 37 6.92 -2.26 -25.64
CA ARG A 37 5.81 -3.18 -25.86
C ARG A 37 5.09 -2.88 -27.17
N ASP A 38 4.74 -3.92 -27.91
CA ASP A 38 3.94 -3.81 -29.14
C ASP A 38 2.45 -3.55 -28.87
N ASP A 39 1.96 -3.90 -27.64
CA ASP A 39 0.55 -3.69 -27.27
C ASP A 39 0.26 -2.21 -26.99
N PRO A 40 -0.59 -1.56 -27.82
CA PRO A 40 -0.97 -0.15 -27.62
C PRO A 40 -1.59 0.14 -26.25
N VAL A 41 -2.25 -0.85 -25.63
CA VAL A 41 -2.87 -0.70 -24.30
C VAL A 41 -1.80 -0.59 -23.23
N VAL A 42 -0.72 -1.38 -23.35
CA VAL A 42 0.42 -1.38 -22.41
C VAL A 42 1.24 -0.10 -22.56
N LEU A 43 1.47 0.35 -23.80
CA LEU A 43 2.15 1.62 -24.09
C LEU A 43 1.45 2.83 -23.46
N ASP A 44 0.13 2.76 -23.24
CA ASP A 44 -0.65 3.87 -22.71
C ASP A 44 -0.75 3.89 -21.17
N PHE A 45 -0.19 2.89 -20.47
CA PHE A 45 -0.29 2.81 -19.01
C PHE A 45 0.30 4.01 -18.28
N TRP A 46 1.43 4.56 -18.74
CA TRP A 46 2.02 5.74 -18.11
C TRP A 46 1.13 7.00 -18.25
N ARG A 47 0.40 7.16 -19.37
CA ARG A 47 -0.56 8.26 -19.56
C ARG A 47 -1.75 8.11 -18.64
N ARG A 48 -2.28 6.89 -18.52
CA ARG A 48 -3.37 6.58 -17.57
C ARG A 48 -2.92 6.83 -16.13
N GLN A 49 -1.69 6.42 -15.77
CA GLN A 49 -1.13 6.70 -14.45
C GLN A 49 -0.99 8.21 -14.21
N ALA A 50 -0.50 8.97 -15.18
CA ALA A 50 -0.42 10.43 -15.09
C ALA A 50 -1.80 11.08 -14.86
N GLY A 51 -2.84 10.58 -15.53
CA GLY A 51 -4.22 10.99 -15.28
C GLY A 51 -4.68 10.69 -13.83
N TRP A 52 -4.37 9.49 -13.33
CA TRP A 52 -4.67 9.12 -11.94
C TRP A 52 -3.90 9.95 -10.92
N VAL A 53 -2.63 10.27 -11.19
CA VAL A 53 -1.83 11.19 -10.37
C VAL A 53 -2.49 12.57 -10.35
N GLY A 54 -2.96 13.09 -11.49
CA GLY A 54 -3.69 14.36 -11.56
C GLY A 54 -4.95 14.37 -10.69
N ILE A 55 -5.79 13.32 -10.78
CA ILE A 55 -6.99 13.16 -9.93
C ILE A 55 -6.58 13.00 -8.46
N GLY A 56 -5.53 12.24 -8.18
CA GLY A 56 -4.97 12.05 -6.84
C GLY A 56 -4.47 13.36 -6.22
N MET A 57 -3.85 14.26 -7.00
CA MET A 57 -3.46 15.60 -6.55
C MET A 57 -4.67 16.42 -6.11
N ILE A 58 -5.76 16.38 -6.86
CA ILE A 58 -7.01 17.05 -6.48
C ILE A 58 -7.55 16.47 -5.18
N ALA A 59 -7.57 15.13 -5.05
CA ALA A 59 -8.01 14.45 -3.82
C ALA A 59 -7.11 14.81 -2.61
N PHE A 60 -5.79 14.87 -2.81
CA PHE A 60 -4.83 15.30 -1.78
C PHE A 60 -5.13 16.72 -1.29
N PHE A 61 -5.28 17.68 -2.19
CA PHE A 61 -5.58 19.06 -1.80
C PHE A 61 -6.96 19.19 -1.14
N ALA A 62 -7.98 18.53 -1.67
CA ALA A 62 -9.30 18.50 -1.08
C ALA A 62 -9.27 17.95 0.36
N ALA A 63 -8.63 16.80 0.56
CA ALA A 63 -8.48 16.19 1.88
C ALA A 63 -7.63 17.04 2.83
N SER A 64 -6.59 17.73 2.33
CA SER A 64 -5.72 18.58 3.14
C SER A 64 -6.41 19.85 3.67
N LEU A 65 -7.34 20.41 2.92
CA LEU A 65 -8.03 21.67 3.27
C LEU A 65 -9.26 21.44 4.15
N ILE A 66 -9.88 20.24 4.04
CA ILE A 66 -11.00 19.83 4.90
C ILE A 66 -10.42 19.41 6.26
N ASP A 67 -11.11 19.76 7.35
CA ASP A 67 -10.69 19.34 8.69
C ASP A 67 -10.81 17.82 8.82
N TYR A 68 -9.70 17.14 9.17
CA TYR A 68 -9.66 15.69 9.36
C TYR A 68 -10.68 15.17 10.39
N ARG A 69 -11.16 16.03 11.29
CA ARG A 69 -12.20 15.65 12.28
C ARG A 69 -13.53 15.26 11.65
N TRP A 70 -13.77 15.64 10.39
CA TRP A 70 -14.92 15.18 9.61
C TRP A 70 -14.89 13.67 9.33
N VAL A 71 -13.70 13.02 9.52
CA VAL A 71 -13.56 11.56 9.50
C VAL A 71 -14.58 10.90 10.43
N LYS A 72 -14.97 11.51 11.55
CA LYS A 72 -16.03 11.01 12.45
C LYS A 72 -17.35 10.73 11.75
N TRP A 73 -17.69 11.49 10.73
CA TRP A 73 -18.91 11.35 9.96
C TRP A 73 -18.72 10.51 8.70
N GLY A 74 -17.57 10.63 8.06
CA GLY A 74 -17.25 9.97 6.80
C GLY A 74 -16.79 8.52 6.95
N ALA A 75 -16.19 8.15 8.08
CA ALA A 75 -15.56 6.85 8.24
C ALA A 75 -16.55 5.67 8.17
N LEU A 76 -17.70 5.77 8.85
CA LEU A 76 -18.68 4.69 8.87
C LEU A 76 -19.31 4.46 7.48
N PRO A 77 -19.83 5.47 6.78
CA PRO A 77 -20.31 5.28 5.40
C PRO A 77 -19.25 4.71 4.46
N MET A 78 -17.99 5.19 4.56
CA MET A 78 -16.89 4.72 3.73
C MET A 78 -16.54 3.26 4.06
N TYR A 79 -16.56 2.87 5.33
CA TYR A 79 -16.32 1.51 5.76
C TYR A 79 -17.42 0.55 5.26
N LEU A 80 -18.69 0.93 5.41
CA LEU A 80 -19.82 0.14 4.92
C LEU A 80 -19.79 0.00 3.39
N ALA A 81 -19.43 1.08 2.68
CA ALA A 81 -19.20 1.02 1.23
C ALA A 81 -18.04 0.07 0.87
N GLY A 82 -16.94 0.11 1.62
CA GLY A 82 -15.82 -0.80 1.44
C GLY A 82 -16.22 -2.27 1.61
N ILE A 83 -16.98 -2.59 2.66
CA ILE A 83 -17.51 -3.93 2.89
C ILE A 83 -18.45 -4.34 1.75
N ALA A 84 -19.38 -3.46 1.35
CA ALA A 84 -20.30 -3.73 0.24
C ALA A 84 -19.56 -4.01 -1.07
N PHE A 85 -18.54 -3.21 -1.40
CA PHE A 85 -17.72 -3.43 -2.59
C PHE A 85 -16.86 -4.70 -2.50
N LEU A 86 -16.35 -5.07 -1.32
CA LEU A 86 -15.68 -6.35 -1.12
C LEU A 86 -16.63 -7.53 -1.38
N ILE A 87 -17.84 -7.48 -0.84
CA ILE A 87 -18.86 -8.49 -1.10
C ILE A 87 -19.20 -8.53 -2.60
N LEU A 88 -19.42 -7.38 -3.22
CA LEU A 88 -19.72 -7.29 -4.64
C LEU A 88 -18.60 -7.87 -5.51
N ALA A 89 -17.33 -7.56 -5.19
CA ALA A 89 -16.19 -8.10 -5.92
C ALA A 89 -16.09 -9.62 -5.83
N ARG A 90 -16.50 -10.23 -4.73
CA ARG A 90 -16.54 -11.68 -4.56
C ARG A 90 -17.46 -12.36 -5.59
N PHE A 91 -18.59 -11.72 -5.94
CA PHE A 91 -19.60 -12.29 -6.85
C PHE A 91 -19.36 -11.91 -8.30
N ILE A 92 -19.12 -10.63 -8.61
CA ILE A 92 -19.03 -10.11 -9.98
C ILE A 92 -17.62 -9.62 -10.37
N GLY A 93 -16.64 -9.72 -9.47
CA GLY A 93 -15.27 -9.28 -9.73
C GLY A 93 -14.57 -10.06 -10.85
N THR A 94 -13.68 -9.37 -11.55
CA THR A 94 -12.80 -9.98 -12.56
C THR A 94 -11.74 -10.83 -11.88
N ARG A 95 -11.45 -11.99 -12.47
CA ARG A 95 -10.37 -12.87 -11.99
C ARG A 95 -9.03 -12.37 -12.53
N VAL A 96 -8.10 -12.06 -11.62
CA VAL A 96 -6.72 -11.72 -11.94
C VAL A 96 -5.83 -12.62 -11.08
N TYR A 97 -4.94 -13.39 -11.70
CA TYR A 97 -4.04 -14.34 -11.01
C TYR A 97 -4.73 -15.26 -9.98
N GLY A 98 -5.94 -15.72 -10.29
CA GLY A 98 -6.72 -16.64 -9.44
C GLY A 98 -7.61 -15.96 -8.39
N ALA A 99 -7.39 -14.69 -8.07
CA ALA A 99 -8.22 -13.91 -7.14
C ALA A 99 -9.33 -13.13 -7.86
N ARG A 100 -10.52 -13.03 -7.23
CA ARG A 100 -11.60 -12.15 -7.68
C ARG A 100 -11.65 -10.90 -6.79
N SER A 101 -10.69 -9.99 -7.00
CA SER A 101 -10.51 -8.81 -6.14
C SER A 101 -10.71 -7.47 -6.85
N TRP A 102 -11.00 -7.49 -8.15
CA TRP A 102 -11.13 -6.28 -8.95
C TRP A 102 -12.54 -6.07 -9.48
N LEU A 103 -13.08 -4.86 -9.32
CA LEU A 103 -14.33 -4.42 -9.93
C LEU A 103 -14.03 -3.56 -11.15
N LYS A 104 -14.60 -3.93 -12.31
CA LYS A 104 -14.50 -3.12 -13.52
C LYS A 104 -15.68 -2.15 -13.56
N ILE A 105 -15.42 -0.86 -13.34
CA ILE A 105 -16.40 0.21 -13.38
C ILE A 105 -16.10 1.07 -14.63
N GLY A 106 -16.74 0.76 -15.74
CA GLY A 106 -16.42 1.39 -17.03
C GLY A 106 -14.98 1.09 -17.45
N PRO A 107 -14.15 2.11 -17.74
CA PRO A 107 -12.74 1.94 -18.10
C PRO A 107 -11.80 1.75 -16.89
N VAL A 108 -12.34 1.82 -15.67
CA VAL A 108 -11.57 1.82 -14.43
C VAL A 108 -11.61 0.45 -13.77
N ASN A 109 -10.45 -0.07 -13.40
CA ASN A 109 -10.32 -1.20 -12.50
C ASN A 109 -10.17 -0.67 -11.08
N PHE A 110 -11.12 -0.99 -10.23
CA PHE A 110 -11.17 -0.58 -8.83
C PHE A 110 -10.94 -1.79 -7.91
N GLN A 111 -10.03 -1.65 -6.96
CA GLN A 111 -9.75 -2.68 -5.95
C GLN A 111 -10.37 -2.28 -4.61
N PRO A 112 -11.47 -2.93 -4.19
CA PRO A 112 -12.17 -2.58 -2.95
C PRO A 112 -11.35 -2.75 -1.68
N ALA A 113 -10.36 -3.65 -1.66
CA ALA A 113 -9.49 -3.88 -0.50
C ALA A 113 -8.77 -2.60 -0.05
N GLN A 114 -8.35 -1.76 -1.00
CA GLN A 114 -7.67 -0.49 -0.72
C GLN A 114 -8.59 0.55 -0.07
N LEU A 115 -9.85 0.63 -0.51
CA LEU A 115 -10.85 1.46 0.14
C LEU A 115 -11.15 0.96 1.56
N ALA A 116 -11.29 -0.36 1.70
CA ALA A 116 -11.60 -1.00 2.98
C ALA A 116 -10.53 -0.74 4.05
N VAL A 117 -9.23 -0.81 3.68
CA VAL A 117 -8.15 -0.59 4.64
C VAL A 117 -8.08 0.88 5.08
N ILE A 118 -8.27 1.84 4.18
CA ILE A 118 -8.29 3.26 4.53
C ILE A 118 -9.48 3.57 5.45
N ALA A 119 -10.68 3.09 5.09
CA ALA A 119 -11.86 3.25 5.92
C ALA A 119 -11.72 2.53 7.26
N GLY A 120 -11.09 1.37 7.29
CA GLY A 120 -10.76 0.63 8.51
C GLY A 120 -9.83 1.41 9.43
N ILE A 121 -8.78 2.05 8.90
CA ILE A 121 -7.90 2.94 9.67
C ILE A 121 -8.70 4.09 10.27
N MET A 122 -9.60 4.72 9.50
CA MET A 122 -10.43 5.83 9.98
C MET A 122 -11.36 5.39 11.12
N ILE A 123 -12.07 4.27 10.96
CA ILE A 123 -12.96 3.71 12.01
C ILE A 123 -12.15 3.31 13.24
N LEU A 124 -11.01 2.66 13.05
CA LEU A 124 -10.16 2.21 14.14
C LEU A 124 -9.61 3.39 14.96
N ALA A 125 -9.25 4.50 14.30
CA ALA A 125 -8.84 5.74 14.97
C ALA A 125 -9.96 6.30 15.86
N ILE A 126 -11.20 6.30 15.38
CA ILE A 126 -12.35 6.74 16.15
C ILE A 126 -12.61 5.80 17.33
N LEU A 127 -12.62 4.49 17.09
CA LEU A 127 -12.88 3.48 18.12
C LEU A 127 -11.84 3.56 19.25
N LEU A 128 -10.57 3.57 18.91
CA LEU A 128 -9.48 3.59 19.89
C LEU A 128 -9.51 4.87 20.73
N THR A 129 -9.99 5.98 20.18
CA THR A 129 -10.10 7.26 20.90
C THR A 129 -11.36 7.30 21.75
N GLN A 130 -12.54 6.98 21.19
CA GLN A 130 -13.81 7.12 21.89
C GLN A 130 -13.99 6.08 23.01
N PHE A 131 -13.51 4.85 22.81
CA PHE A 131 -13.68 3.74 23.74
C PHE A 131 -12.44 3.49 24.60
N ARG A 132 -11.64 4.53 24.84
CA ARG A 132 -10.42 4.42 25.65
C ARG A 132 -10.65 3.90 27.07
N ASN A 133 -11.83 4.20 27.65
CA ASN A 133 -12.21 3.83 29.02
C ASN A 133 -12.75 2.40 29.14
N LEU A 134 -13.03 1.71 28.03
CA LEU A 134 -13.47 0.33 28.06
C LEU A 134 -12.34 -0.62 28.47
N HIS A 135 -12.74 -1.76 29.04
CA HIS A 135 -11.78 -2.83 29.37
C HIS A 135 -10.98 -3.22 28.11
N PRO A 136 -9.65 -3.38 28.19
CA PRO A 136 -8.79 -3.64 27.04
C PRO A 136 -9.23 -4.83 26.20
N ALA A 137 -9.76 -5.90 26.80
CA ALA A 137 -10.24 -7.07 26.07
C ALA A 137 -11.47 -6.73 25.19
N ILE A 138 -12.38 -5.87 25.66
CA ILE A 138 -13.55 -5.43 24.89
C ILE A 138 -13.09 -4.55 23.73
N ARG A 139 -12.17 -3.62 23.97
CA ARG A 139 -11.57 -2.79 22.91
C ARG A 139 -10.91 -3.67 21.84
N LEU A 140 -10.15 -4.67 22.26
CA LEU A 140 -9.49 -5.60 21.34
C LEU A 140 -10.51 -6.38 20.51
N LEU A 141 -11.60 -6.86 21.13
CA LEU A 141 -12.68 -7.57 20.44
C LEU A 141 -13.35 -6.67 19.39
N LEU A 142 -13.65 -5.41 19.74
CA LEU A 142 -14.24 -4.45 18.80
C LEU A 142 -13.29 -4.14 17.63
N CYS A 143 -12.00 -3.93 17.91
CA CYS A 143 -10.98 -3.76 16.87
C CYS A 143 -10.89 -5.00 15.97
N GLY A 144 -10.93 -6.19 16.58
CA GLY A 144 -10.92 -7.46 15.86
C GLY A 144 -12.13 -7.66 14.94
N ILE A 145 -13.31 -7.26 15.36
CA ILE A 145 -14.52 -7.31 14.52
C ILE A 145 -14.40 -6.34 13.34
N ILE A 146 -14.01 -5.09 13.59
CA ILE A 146 -13.89 -4.07 12.55
C ILE A 146 -12.80 -4.40 11.53
N CYS A 147 -11.65 -4.88 11.97
CA CYS A 147 -10.57 -5.22 11.05
C CYS A 147 -10.73 -6.63 10.48
N GLY A 148 -11.27 -7.56 11.26
CA GLY A 148 -11.46 -8.95 10.87
C GLY A 148 -12.51 -9.13 9.77
N ALA A 149 -13.58 -8.33 9.76
CA ALA A 149 -14.61 -8.44 8.73
C ALA A 149 -14.07 -8.18 7.31
N PRO A 150 -13.42 -7.04 6.99
CA PRO A 150 -12.84 -6.83 5.68
C PRO A 150 -11.68 -7.81 5.39
N MET A 151 -10.83 -8.12 6.38
CA MET A 151 -9.73 -9.06 6.22
C MET A 151 -10.23 -10.47 5.85
N LEU A 152 -11.30 -10.95 6.48
CA LEU A 152 -11.93 -12.23 6.15
C LEU A 152 -12.50 -12.21 4.72
N LEU A 153 -13.18 -11.12 4.32
CA LEU A 153 -13.71 -10.99 2.96
C LEU A 153 -12.59 -10.99 1.91
N ILE A 154 -11.44 -10.35 2.20
CA ILE A 154 -10.26 -10.35 1.32
C ILE A 154 -9.66 -11.77 1.24
N LEU A 155 -9.54 -12.48 2.36
CA LEU A 155 -9.08 -13.88 2.38
C LEU A 155 -10.01 -14.82 1.58
N LEU A 156 -11.34 -14.58 1.62
CA LEU A 156 -12.33 -15.30 0.82
C LEU A 156 -12.22 -15.00 -0.69
N GLN A 157 -11.52 -13.92 -1.09
CA GLN A 157 -11.19 -13.59 -2.48
C GLN A 157 -9.83 -14.17 -2.94
N PRO A 158 -9.25 -15.11 -2.24
CA PRO A 158 -7.87 -15.60 -2.11
C PRO A 158 -6.78 -14.53 -2.32
N ASP A 159 -6.96 -13.32 -1.79
CA ASP A 159 -5.98 -12.23 -1.87
C ASP A 159 -5.18 -12.11 -0.56
N LEU A 160 -4.18 -12.97 -0.42
CA LEU A 160 -3.34 -13.05 0.79
C LEU A 160 -2.48 -11.79 0.97
N GLY A 161 -2.00 -11.20 -0.12
CA GLY A 161 -1.16 -10.00 -0.10
C GLY A 161 -1.85 -8.84 0.59
N GLU A 162 -3.05 -8.51 0.13
CA GLU A 162 -3.87 -7.44 0.71
C GLU A 162 -4.34 -7.75 2.15
N ALA A 163 -4.56 -9.02 2.48
CA ALA A 163 -4.95 -9.40 3.84
C ALA A 163 -3.81 -9.20 4.85
N ILE A 164 -2.57 -9.51 4.48
CA ILE A 164 -1.40 -9.36 5.36
C ILE A 164 -1.13 -7.89 5.70
N ILE A 165 -1.47 -6.94 4.81
CA ILE A 165 -1.28 -5.50 5.05
C ILE A 165 -2.00 -5.02 6.32
N TRP A 166 -3.13 -5.62 6.67
CA TRP A 166 -3.87 -5.25 7.87
C TRP A 166 -3.11 -5.51 9.17
N ILE A 167 -2.25 -6.52 9.23
CA ILE A 167 -1.58 -6.96 10.47
C ILE A 167 -0.67 -5.87 11.03
N PRO A 168 0.32 -5.32 10.30
CA PRO A 168 1.16 -4.24 10.83
C PRO A 168 0.38 -2.95 11.11
N VAL A 169 -0.64 -2.64 10.28
CA VAL A 169 -1.50 -1.47 10.47
C VAL A 169 -2.24 -1.56 11.80
N ILE A 170 -2.90 -2.69 12.07
CA ILE A 170 -3.64 -2.92 13.31
C ILE A 170 -2.68 -2.86 14.52
N LEU A 171 -1.54 -3.55 14.45
CA LEU A 171 -0.57 -3.58 15.54
C LEU A 171 -0.02 -2.19 15.86
N ALA A 172 0.33 -1.39 14.86
CA ALA A 172 0.81 -0.03 15.04
C ALA A 172 -0.27 0.86 15.69
N MET A 173 -1.51 0.77 15.21
CA MET A 173 -2.62 1.56 15.76
C MET A 173 -3.01 1.13 17.17
N LEU A 174 -3.04 -0.17 17.49
CA LEU A 174 -3.28 -0.68 18.83
C LEU A 174 -2.18 -0.24 19.81
N PHE A 175 -0.92 -0.29 19.37
CA PHE A 175 0.22 0.12 20.19
C PHE A 175 0.12 1.61 20.56
N VAL A 176 -0.05 2.49 19.58
CA VAL A 176 -0.17 3.94 19.80
C VAL A 176 -1.50 4.30 20.46
N GLY A 177 -2.58 3.55 20.20
CA GLY A 177 -3.88 3.69 20.85
C GLY A 177 -3.90 3.27 22.33
N GLY A 178 -2.74 2.93 22.92
CA GLY A 178 -2.61 2.64 24.34
C GLY A 178 -3.13 1.26 24.76
N MET A 179 -3.06 0.26 23.85
CA MET A 179 -3.35 -1.12 24.23
C MET A 179 -2.23 -1.68 25.10
N PRO A 180 -2.53 -2.35 26.23
CA PRO A 180 -1.49 -2.94 27.08
C PRO A 180 -0.62 -3.94 26.30
N LYS A 181 0.71 -3.86 26.48
CA LYS A 181 1.69 -4.67 25.74
C LYS A 181 1.42 -6.17 25.76
N ARG A 182 0.86 -6.69 26.86
CA ARG A 182 0.47 -8.11 27.00
C ARG A 182 -0.48 -8.58 25.91
N TYR A 183 -1.47 -7.75 25.51
CA TYR A 183 -2.42 -8.10 24.45
C TYR A 183 -1.74 -8.09 23.09
N LEU A 184 -0.84 -7.13 22.84
CA LEU A 184 -0.08 -7.07 21.58
C LEU A 184 0.82 -8.30 21.43
N ILE A 185 1.53 -8.68 22.50
CA ILE A 185 2.35 -9.89 22.52
C ILE A 185 1.49 -11.13 22.27
N CYS A 186 0.34 -11.24 22.94
CA CYS A 186 -0.59 -12.35 22.71
C CYS A 186 -1.05 -12.43 21.23
N ILE A 187 -1.41 -11.31 20.60
CA ILE A 187 -1.82 -11.28 19.20
C ILE A 187 -0.69 -11.77 18.29
N VAL A 188 0.53 -11.29 18.51
CA VAL A 188 1.70 -11.71 17.73
C VAL A 188 1.98 -13.19 17.91
N LEU A 189 2.00 -13.68 19.16
CA LEU A 189 2.23 -15.10 19.44
C LEU A 189 1.13 -16.00 18.83
N LEU A 190 -0.15 -15.59 18.96
CA LEU A 190 -1.26 -16.30 18.33
C LEU A 190 -1.15 -16.29 16.80
N GLY A 191 -0.78 -15.15 16.19
CA GLY A 191 -0.52 -15.05 14.76
C GLY A 191 0.57 -16.01 14.30
N ILE A 192 1.70 -16.06 15.01
CA ILE A 192 2.81 -16.99 14.70
C ILE A 192 2.34 -18.44 14.86
N ALA A 193 1.62 -18.77 15.93
CA ALA A 193 1.10 -20.11 16.16
C ALA A 193 0.06 -20.54 15.11
N PHE A 194 -0.63 -19.57 14.47
CA PHE A 194 -1.62 -19.83 13.44
C PHE A 194 -1.01 -20.06 12.04
N ILE A 195 0.26 -19.63 11.79
CA ILE A 195 0.94 -19.81 10.50
C ILE A 195 0.94 -21.26 10.03
N PRO A 196 1.34 -22.28 10.84
CA PRO A 196 1.32 -23.68 10.40
C PRO A 196 -0.07 -24.17 10.00
N LEU A 197 -1.11 -23.74 10.72
CA LEU A 197 -2.50 -24.07 10.39
C LEU A 197 -2.92 -23.47 9.05
N MET A 198 -2.57 -22.19 8.81
CA MET A 198 -2.83 -21.53 7.53
C MET A 198 -2.11 -22.22 6.37
N VAL A 199 -0.85 -22.54 6.53
CA VAL A 199 -0.05 -23.20 5.47
C VAL A 199 -0.61 -24.58 5.14
N ASN A 200 -1.02 -25.37 6.13
CA ASN A 200 -1.48 -26.73 5.90
C ASN A 200 -2.94 -26.81 5.43
N PHE A 201 -3.83 -25.94 5.92
CA PHE A 201 -5.28 -26.10 5.72
C PHE A 201 -5.96 -24.87 5.10
N GLY A 202 -5.34 -23.67 5.16
CA GLY A 202 -5.97 -22.42 4.77
C GLY A 202 -5.58 -21.92 3.38
N LEU A 203 -4.45 -22.36 2.82
CA LEU A 203 -3.95 -21.83 1.55
C LEU A 203 -4.48 -22.61 0.35
N HIS A 204 -4.85 -21.88 -0.72
CA HIS A 204 -5.14 -22.46 -2.02
C HIS A 204 -3.86 -22.93 -2.72
N GLY A 205 -3.95 -23.85 -3.69
CA GLY A 205 -2.80 -24.43 -4.38
C GLY A 205 -1.78 -23.39 -4.84
N PHE A 206 -2.22 -22.37 -5.61
CA PHE A 206 -1.33 -21.32 -6.13
C PHE A 206 -0.67 -20.45 -5.02
N GLN A 207 -1.28 -20.31 -3.85
CA GLN A 207 -0.67 -19.60 -2.71
C GLN A 207 0.40 -20.47 -2.05
N ARG A 208 0.17 -21.77 -1.97
CA ARG A 208 1.13 -22.75 -1.49
C ARG A 208 2.34 -22.81 -2.41
N ASP A 209 2.10 -22.83 -3.74
CA ASP A 209 3.16 -22.82 -4.75
C ASP A 209 4.06 -21.60 -4.62
N ARG A 210 3.52 -20.40 -4.32
CA ARG A 210 4.30 -19.17 -4.04
C ARG A 210 5.19 -19.29 -2.80
N ILE A 211 4.71 -19.94 -1.72
CA ILE A 211 5.50 -20.16 -0.52
C ILE A 211 6.59 -21.21 -0.80
N THR A 212 6.26 -22.27 -1.50
CA THR A 212 7.24 -23.31 -1.88
C THR A 212 8.32 -22.73 -2.79
N ALA A 213 7.95 -21.94 -3.79
CA ALA A 213 8.88 -21.27 -4.68
C ALA A 213 9.76 -20.23 -3.96
N PHE A 214 9.25 -19.61 -2.90
CA PHE A 214 10.05 -18.71 -2.05
C PHE A 214 11.11 -19.46 -1.23
N LEU A 215 10.77 -20.67 -0.72
CA LEU A 215 11.70 -21.49 0.06
C LEU A 215 12.74 -22.18 -0.82
N ASP A 216 12.35 -22.63 -2.01
CA ASP A 216 13.20 -23.26 -2.99
C ASP A 216 12.70 -22.92 -4.42
N PRO A 217 13.22 -21.85 -5.02
CA PRO A 217 12.84 -21.44 -6.38
C PRO A 217 13.22 -22.45 -7.46
N ASP A 218 14.18 -23.32 -7.20
CA ASP A 218 14.70 -24.28 -8.17
C ASP A 218 13.82 -25.52 -8.30
N LEU A 219 12.85 -25.74 -7.41
CA LEU A 219 11.87 -26.81 -7.53
C LEU A 219 10.94 -26.65 -8.74
N ASP A 220 10.59 -25.41 -9.09
CA ASP A 220 9.77 -25.11 -10.27
C ASP A 220 10.24 -23.80 -10.94
N PRO A 221 11.41 -23.82 -11.61
CA PRO A 221 12.06 -22.61 -12.12
C PRO A 221 11.34 -21.99 -13.31
N LEU A 222 10.42 -22.72 -13.97
CA LEU A 222 9.70 -22.26 -15.16
C LEU A 222 8.32 -21.66 -14.85
N ASN A 223 7.74 -21.94 -13.67
CA ASN A 223 6.43 -21.44 -13.26
C ASN A 223 6.51 -20.59 -11.99
N ALA A 224 6.31 -21.20 -10.82
CA ALA A 224 6.22 -20.46 -9.57
C ALA A 224 7.56 -19.79 -9.16
N GLY A 225 8.71 -20.43 -9.44
CA GLY A 225 10.06 -19.88 -9.18
C GLY A 225 10.52 -18.86 -10.22
N TYR A 226 9.92 -18.87 -11.44
CA TYR A 226 10.34 -17.97 -12.52
C TYR A 226 10.37 -16.50 -12.10
N GLY A 227 9.26 -16.03 -11.51
CA GLY A 227 9.13 -14.63 -11.12
C GLY A 227 10.18 -14.16 -10.09
N ILE A 228 10.48 -15.01 -9.10
CA ILE A 228 11.51 -14.71 -8.08
C ILE A 228 12.88 -14.65 -8.73
N ASN A 229 13.25 -15.66 -9.52
CA ASN A 229 14.56 -15.73 -10.16
C ASN A 229 14.79 -14.55 -11.10
N GLN A 230 13.78 -14.15 -11.89
CA GLN A 230 13.91 -13.00 -12.79
C GLN A 230 13.99 -11.66 -12.02
N ALA A 231 13.24 -11.52 -10.92
CA ALA A 231 13.35 -10.33 -10.08
C ALA A 231 14.76 -10.19 -9.46
N LEU A 232 15.30 -11.29 -8.90
CA LEU A 232 16.64 -11.31 -8.33
C LEU A 232 17.72 -11.06 -9.38
N ASN A 233 17.60 -11.64 -10.58
CA ASN A 233 18.50 -11.40 -11.70
C ASN A 233 18.47 -9.93 -12.14
N ALA A 234 17.27 -9.32 -12.22
CA ALA A 234 17.12 -7.93 -12.59
C ALA A 234 17.75 -6.99 -11.55
N VAL A 235 17.49 -7.23 -10.26
CA VAL A 235 18.10 -6.45 -9.18
C VAL A 235 19.62 -6.63 -9.14
N GLY A 236 20.11 -7.87 -9.25
CA GLY A 236 21.54 -8.19 -9.19
C GLY A 236 22.32 -7.63 -10.39
N SER A 237 21.76 -7.70 -11.59
CA SER A 237 22.42 -7.19 -12.81
C SER A 237 22.50 -5.66 -12.88
N GLY A 238 21.70 -4.94 -12.07
CA GLY A 238 21.80 -3.48 -11.97
C GLY A 238 23.11 -2.97 -11.36
N GLY A 239 23.79 -3.76 -10.53
CA GLY A 239 25.03 -3.35 -9.86
C GLY A 239 24.89 -2.06 -9.05
N TRP A 240 25.95 -1.26 -8.97
CA TRP A 240 25.95 -0.02 -8.17
C TRP A 240 25.15 1.13 -8.80
N ALA A 241 25.36 1.41 -10.07
CA ALA A 241 24.84 2.60 -10.77
C ALA A 241 23.74 2.27 -11.79
N GLY A 242 23.42 1.01 -11.99
CA GLY A 242 22.46 0.54 -12.97
C GLY A 242 23.03 0.39 -14.38
N LEU A 243 22.28 -0.29 -15.23
CA LEU A 243 22.61 -0.45 -16.64
C LEU A 243 22.25 0.80 -17.48
N GLY A 244 21.53 1.73 -16.88
CA GLY A 244 21.02 2.94 -17.52
C GLY A 244 19.61 2.80 -18.08
N PHE A 245 18.97 3.95 -18.26
CA PHE A 245 17.65 4.06 -18.88
C PHE A 245 17.72 3.66 -20.35
N LYS A 246 16.83 2.77 -20.79
CA LYS A 246 16.78 2.25 -22.18
C LYS A 246 18.08 1.56 -22.64
N SER A 247 18.77 0.88 -21.75
CA SER A 247 19.94 0.07 -22.09
C SER A 247 19.52 -1.22 -22.77
N LEU A 248 20.11 -1.55 -23.94
CA LEU A 248 19.84 -2.78 -24.69
C LEU A 248 20.10 -4.07 -23.91
N ASN A 249 20.89 -4.00 -22.84
CA ASN A 249 21.19 -5.13 -21.96
C ASN A 249 20.30 -5.17 -20.70
N SER A 250 19.28 -4.30 -20.61
CA SER A 250 18.40 -4.28 -19.46
C SER A 250 17.45 -5.49 -19.47
N GLN A 251 17.10 -5.99 -18.27
CA GLN A 251 16.15 -7.10 -18.12
C GLN A 251 14.75 -6.74 -18.64
N VAL A 252 14.46 -5.45 -18.79
CA VAL A 252 13.23 -4.95 -19.42
C VAL A 252 13.26 -5.17 -20.93
N GLU A 253 14.39 -4.87 -21.58
CA GLU A 253 14.55 -4.98 -23.03
C GLU A 253 14.64 -6.42 -23.53
N ILE A 254 15.33 -7.29 -22.77
CA ILE A 254 15.38 -8.72 -23.09
C ILE A 254 14.12 -9.49 -22.64
N GLU A 255 13.10 -8.75 -22.16
CA GLU A 255 11.79 -9.27 -21.78
C GLU A 255 11.82 -10.42 -20.76
N SER A 256 12.83 -10.48 -19.92
CA SER A 256 12.99 -11.55 -18.93
C SER A 256 12.03 -11.45 -17.74
N LEU A 257 11.58 -10.22 -17.40
CA LEU A 257 10.63 -10.01 -16.31
C LEU A 257 9.20 -10.44 -16.70
N PRO A 258 8.35 -10.87 -15.74
CA PRO A 258 6.96 -11.23 -16.00
C PRO A 258 6.18 -10.10 -16.68
N GLN A 259 5.94 -10.26 -17.97
CA GLN A 259 5.42 -9.25 -18.91
C GLN A 259 4.11 -8.58 -18.45
N THR A 260 3.22 -9.34 -17.82
CA THR A 260 1.90 -8.88 -17.39
C THR A 260 1.92 -8.10 -16.07
N ALA A 261 3.03 -8.16 -15.33
CA ALA A 261 3.16 -7.58 -13.99
C ALA A 261 4.31 -6.57 -13.84
N VAL A 262 5.12 -6.36 -14.88
CA VAL A 262 6.31 -5.48 -14.83
C VAL A 262 5.98 -4.07 -14.34
N GLN A 263 4.91 -3.47 -14.86
CA GLN A 263 4.47 -2.13 -14.49
C GLN A 263 3.77 -2.06 -13.13
N ASN A 264 3.36 -3.20 -12.58
CA ASN A 264 2.64 -3.29 -11.31
C ASN A 264 3.59 -3.71 -10.18
N ASP A 265 3.64 -5.02 -9.92
CA ASP A 265 4.30 -5.58 -8.75
C ASP A 265 5.82 -5.64 -8.93
N TYR A 266 6.32 -5.82 -10.18
CA TYR A 266 7.73 -5.94 -10.52
C TYR A 266 8.40 -4.61 -10.91
N ILE A 267 7.80 -3.46 -10.56
CA ILE A 267 8.37 -2.15 -10.91
C ILE A 267 9.71 -1.89 -10.19
N PHE A 268 9.89 -2.41 -8.95
CA PHE A 268 11.13 -2.24 -8.20
C PHE A 268 12.33 -2.90 -8.89
N PRO A 269 12.28 -4.16 -9.40
CA PRO A 269 13.33 -4.75 -10.23
C PRO A 269 13.71 -3.91 -11.44
N VAL A 270 12.74 -3.29 -12.13
CA VAL A 270 13.01 -2.37 -13.24
C VAL A 270 13.85 -1.19 -12.78
N ILE A 271 13.46 -0.58 -11.65
CA ILE A 271 14.18 0.56 -11.07
C ILE A 271 15.60 0.13 -10.65
N ALA A 272 15.73 -0.98 -9.94
CA ALA A 272 17.02 -1.49 -9.50
C ALA A 272 17.93 -1.88 -10.67
N ASN A 273 17.38 -2.44 -11.75
CA ASN A 273 18.13 -2.77 -12.96
C ASN A 273 18.67 -1.54 -13.68
N GLN A 274 17.85 -0.50 -13.83
CA GLN A 274 18.19 0.70 -14.61
C GLN A 274 19.01 1.72 -13.83
N TRP A 275 18.76 1.89 -12.51
CA TRP A 275 19.46 2.88 -11.65
C TRP A 275 20.33 2.25 -10.58
N GLY A 276 20.43 0.91 -10.56
CA GLY A 276 21.30 0.16 -9.66
C GLY A 276 20.91 0.26 -8.19
N PHE A 277 21.86 -0.16 -7.35
CA PHE A 277 21.74 -0.07 -5.89
C PHE A 277 21.47 1.36 -5.40
N LEU A 278 22.15 2.36 -5.99
CA LEU A 278 21.96 3.76 -5.63
C LEU A 278 20.53 4.23 -5.89
N GLY A 279 19.94 3.86 -7.04
CA GLY A 279 18.54 4.18 -7.34
C GLY A 279 17.56 3.54 -6.35
N GLY A 280 17.80 2.26 -5.99
CA GLY A 280 17.02 1.57 -4.97
C GLY A 280 17.11 2.25 -3.60
N VAL A 281 18.32 2.62 -3.15
CA VAL A 281 18.54 3.32 -1.88
C VAL A 281 17.88 4.69 -1.85
N VAL A 282 17.98 5.47 -2.93
CA VAL A 282 17.33 6.79 -3.03
C VAL A 282 15.81 6.64 -2.96
N LEU A 283 15.24 5.66 -3.65
CA LEU A 283 13.81 5.39 -3.62
C LEU A 283 13.33 5.00 -2.21
N VAL A 284 13.98 4.02 -1.58
CA VAL A 284 13.65 3.59 -0.22
C VAL A 284 13.88 4.72 0.79
N GLY A 285 14.93 5.52 0.61
CA GLY A 285 15.21 6.72 1.40
C GLY A 285 14.12 7.79 1.27
N ALA A 286 13.58 8.01 0.07
CA ALA A 286 12.47 8.93 -0.14
C ALA A 286 11.19 8.46 0.58
N PHE A 287 10.88 7.15 0.54
CA PHE A 287 9.79 6.59 1.34
C PHE A 287 10.06 6.72 2.84
N ALA A 288 11.27 6.41 3.31
CA ALA A 288 11.62 6.58 4.72
C ALA A 288 11.42 8.03 5.19
N LEU A 289 11.83 9.00 4.38
CA LEU A 289 11.63 10.43 4.67
C LEU A 289 10.15 10.82 4.68
N LEU A 290 9.33 10.28 3.77
CA LEU A 290 7.89 10.47 3.75
C LEU A 290 7.25 9.91 5.04
N LEU A 291 7.62 8.69 5.44
CA LEU A 291 7.13 8.04 6.66
C LEU A 291 7.54 8.82 7.92
N LEU A 292 8.79 9.24 8.01
CA LEU A 292 9.28 10.09 9.11
C LEU A 292 8.50 11.41 9.17
N THR A 293 8.19 12.02 8.02
CA THR A 293 7.38 13.25 7.97
C THR A 293 5.97 12.98 8.47
N CYS A 294 5.33 11.84 8.12
CA CYS A 294 4.04 11.45 8.67
C CYS A 294 4.08 11.26 10.20
N LEU A 295 5.16 10.67 10.74
CA LEU A 295 5.33 10.50 12.18
C LEU A 295 5.58 11.84 12.90
N VAL A 296 6.28 12.79 12.27
CA VAL A 296 6.42 14.17 12.79
C VAL A 296 5.05 14.86 12.84
N VAL A 297 4.20 14.64 11.84
CA VAL A 297 2.82 15.15 11.87
C VAL A 297 2.03 14.50 13.00
N ALA A 298 2.14 13.19 13.18
CA ALA A 298 1.52 12.47 14.29
C ALA A 298 1.93 13.06 15.65
N TYR A 299 3.22 13.29 15.85
CA TYR A 299 3.75 13.87 17.09
C TYR A 299 3.20 15.27 17.37
N ARG A 300 2.92 16.07 16.33
CA ARG A 300 2.38 17.44 16.42
C ARG A 300 0.86 17.50 16.29
N ALA A 301 0.17 16.40 16.25
CA ALA A 301 -1.30 16.36 16.10
C ALA A 301 -2.00 16.99 17.32
N ALA A 302 -3.17 17.58 17.07
CA ALA A 302 -3.94 18.26 18.10
C ALA A 302 -4.70 17.30 19.03
N ASP A 303 -5.01 16.10 18.56
CA ASP A 303 -5.80 15.09 19.26
C ASP A 303 -5.39 13.66 18.87
N ASP A 304 -5.87 12.68 19.66
CA ASP A 304 -5.55 11.26 19.48
C ASP A 304 -6.04 10.70 18.14
N ILE A 305 -7.12 11.25 17.57
CA ILE A 305 -7.62 10.82 16.25
C ILE A 305 -6.58 11.18 15.18
N GLY A 306 -6.06 12.41 15.21
CA GLY A 306 -5.02 12.84 14.28
C GLY A 306 -3.76 11.99 14.41
N VAL A 307 -3.33 11.67 15.63
CA VAL A 307 -2.19 10.76 15.87
C VAL A 307 -2.43 9.40 15.21
N LEU A 308 -3.58 8.78 15.50
CA LEU A 308 -3.90 7.43 15.02
C LEU A 308 -4.09 7.37 13.50
N LEU A 309 -4.67 8.41 12.87
CA LEU A 309 -4.73 8.50 11.41
C LEU A 309 -3.34 8.53 10.78
N CYS A 310 -2.46 9.41 11.28
CA CYS A 310 -1.09 9.52 10.77
C CYS A 310 -0.31 8.21 10.92
N VAL A 311 -0.41 7.56 12.09
CA VAL A 311 0.25 6.27 12.35
C VAL A 311 -0.33 5.16 11.48
N GLY A 312 -1.65 5.08 11.35
CA GLY A 312 -2.31 4.07 10.52
C GLY A 312 -1.92 4.19 9.05
N PHE A 313 -1.93 5.40 8.49
CA PHE A 313 -1.53 5.62 7.10
C PHE A 313 -0.02 5.46 6.88
N ALA A 314 0.81 5.85 7.84
CA ALA A 314 2.25 5.57 7.79
C ALA A 314 2.52 4.06 7.81
N ALA A 315 1.85 3.31 8.69
CA ALA A 315 1.96 1.86 8.75
C ALA A 315 1.49 1.18 7.45
N LEU A 316 0.40 1.68 6.84
CA LEU A 316 -0.08 1.21 5.54
C LEU A 316 0.98 1.38 4.45
N ILE A 317 1.54 2.58 4.30
CA ILE A 317 2.58 2.86 3.29
C ILE A 317 3.83 2.03 3.57
N PHE A 318 4.28 1.99 4.83
CA PHE A 318 5.42 1.16 5.24
C PHE A 318 5.24 -0.30 4.86
N THR A 319 4.07 -0.88 5.15
CA THR A 319 3.80 -2.29 4.88
C THR A 319 3.83 -2.59 3.37
N HIS A 320 3.22 -1.74 2.56
CA HIS A 320 3.27 -1.89 1.10
C HIS A 320 4.71 -1.80 0.56
N VAL A 321 5.49 -0.81 1.01
CA VAL A 321 6.90 -0.64 0.59
C VAL A 321 7.73 -1.84 1.02
N PHE A 322 7.62 -2.25 2.29
CA PHE A 322 8.35 -3.39 2.85
C PHE A 322 8.00 -4.69 2.12
N GLN A 323 6.72 -4.91 1.84
CA GLN A 323 6.24 -6.11 1.18
C GLN A 323 6.64 -6.13 -0.30
N ASN A 324 6.47 -5.02 -1.05
CA ASN A 324 6.86 -4.96 -2.46
C ASN A 324 8.37 -5.09 -2.64
N VAL A 325 9.16 -4.28 -1.96
CA VAL A 325 10.64 -4.35 -2.06
C VAL A 325 11.12 -5.70 -1.53
N GLY A 326 10.62 -6.15 -0.38
CA GLY A 326 11.03 -7.41 0.24
C GLY A 326 10.79 -8.64 -0.65
N MET A 327 9.64 -8.70 -1.36
CA MET A 327 9.38 -9.81 -2.28
C MET A 327 10.28 -9.76 -3.53
N MET A 328 10.70 -8.58 -3.97
CA MET A 328 11.56 -8.41 -5.16
C MET A 328 13.04 -8.64 -4.89
N VAL A 329 13.46 -8.59 -3.61
CA VAL A 329 14.84 -8.93 -3.20
C VAL A 329 14.93 -10.30 -2.52
N GLY A 330 13.87 -11.14 -2.62
CA GLY A 330 13.86 -12.50 -2.09
C GLY A 330 13.78 -12.61 -0.56
N MET A 331 13.32 -11.56 0.14
CA MET A 331 13.09 -11.60 1.60
C MET A 331 11.68 -12.07 1.98
N LEU A 332 10.73 -11.98 1.05
CA LEU A 332 9.32 -12.34 1.24
C LEU A 332 8.80 -13.10 0.02
N PRO A 333 7.78 -13.97 0.18
CA PRO A 333 7.14 -14.61 -0.96
C PRO A 333 6.41 -13.57 -1.83
N ILE A 334 6.30 -13.82 -3.14
CA ILE A 334 5.61 -12.93 -4.07
C ILE A 334 4.11 -12.94 -3.78
N THR A 335 3.59 -11.80 -3.33
CA THR A 335 2.18 -11.64 -2.94
C THR A 335 1.37 -10.77 -3.88
N GLY A 336 2.02 -10.08 -4.83
CA GLY A 336 1.33 -9.25 -5.82
C GLY A 336 0.88 -7.90 -5.26
N VAL A 337 1.64 -7.30 -4.34
CA VAL A 337 1.32 -6.01 -3.71
C VAL A 337 2.04 -4.87 -4.44
N PRO A 338 1.34 -3.81 -4.87
CA PRO A 338 1.95 -2.70 -5.59
C PRO A 338 2.77 -1.80 -4.67
N LEU A 339 3.82 -1.17 -5.24
CA LEU A 339 4.62 -0.14 -4.55
C LEU A 339 3.86 1.20 -4.58
N PRO A 340 3.56 1.82 -3.42
CA PRO A 340 2.77 3.04 -3.33
C PRO A 340 3.33 4.16 -4.22
N LEU A 341 2.47 4.90 -4.93
CA LEU A 341 2.81 6.02 -5.81
C LEU A 341 3.66 5.66 -7.05
N ILE A 342 4.34 4.52 -7.05
CA ILE A 342 5.28 4.09 -8.11
C ILE A 342 4.63 3.10 -9.07
N SER A 343 4.04 2.01 -8.57
CA SER A 343 3.40 0.98 -9.39
C SER A 343 2.19 1.51 -10.16
N TYR A 344 1.93 0.95 -11.32
CA TYR A 344 0.69 1.19 -12.05
C TYR A 344 -0.49 0.60 -11.27
N SER A 345 -1.27 1.48 -10.68
CA SER A 345 -2.51 1.11 -9.99
C SER A 345 -3.36 2.35 -9.74
N GLY A 346 -4.31 2.64 -10.66
CA GLY A 346 -5.07 3.89 -10.64
C GLY A 346 -5.81 4.16 -9.33
N SER A 347 -6.63 3.19 -8.85
CA SER A 347 -7.37 3.35 -7.60
C SER A 347 -6.46 3.46 -6.38
N PHE A 348 -5.34 2.73 -6.37
CA PHE A 348 -4.40 2.74 -5.25
C PHE A 348 -3.67 4.07 -5.11
N VAL A 349 -3.15 4.62 -6.22
CA VAL A 349 -2.51 5.95 -6.22
C VAL A 349 -3.46 7.01 -5.69
N LEU A 350 -4.71 7.02 -6.16
CA LEU A 350 -5.73 7.93 -5.67
C LEU A 350 -5.94 7.78 -4.16
N MET A 351 -6.07 6.55 -3.67
CA MET A 351 -6.30 6.26 -2.25
C MET A 351 -5.11 6.64 -1.37
N VAL A 352 -3.88 6.38 -1.80
CA VAL A 352 -2.66 6.79 -1.08
C VAL A 352 -2.54 8.31 -1.03
N MET A 353 -2.79 9.01 -2.14
CA MET A 353 -2.77 10.48 -2.17
C MET A 353 -3.86 11.09 -1.29
N PHE A 354 -5.06 10.52 -1.27
CA PHE A 354 -6.13 10.90 -0.34
C PHE A 354 -5.71 10.71 1.13
N ALA A 355 -5.12 9.56 1.47
CA ALA A 355 -4.61 9.27 2.82
C ALA A 355 -3.52 10.28 3.25
N LEU A 356 -2.57 10.58 2.37
CA LEU A 356 -1.55 11.61 2.63
C LEU A 356 -2.16 13.02 2.75
N GLY A 357 -3.25 13.29 2.02
CA GLY A 357 -4.05 14.51 2.19
C GLY A 357 -4.68 14.61 3.58
N LEU A 358 -5.21 13.52 4.13
CA LEU A 358 -5.71 13.48 5.52
C LEU A 358 -4.58 13.69 6.53
N VAL A 359 -3.39 13.08 6.32
CA VAL A 359 -2.21 13.35 7.16
C VAL A 359 -1.84 14.84 7.10
N ASN A 360 -1.86 15.44 5.92
CA ASN A 360 -1.58 16.87 5.76
C ASN A 360 -2.67 17.74 6.42
N SER A 361 -3.93 17.31 6.40
CA SER A 361 -5.02 17.99 7.13
C SER A 361 -4.75 18.01 8.64
N VAL A 362 -4.23 16.92 9.22
CA VAL A 362 -3.81 16.90 10.64
C VAL A 362 -2.77 17.97 10.92
N TRP A 363 -1.81 18.16 10.00
CA TRP A 363 -0.82 19.23 10.13
C TRP A 363 -1.43 20.63 10.02
N VAL A 364 -2.31 20.86 9.06
CA VAL A 364 -2.98 22.18 8.85
C VAL A 364 -3.80 22.59 10.07
N HIS A 365 -4.46 21.63 10.73
CA HIS A 365 -5.37 21.85 11.85
C HIS A 365 -4.73 21.55 13.23
N ARG A 366 -3.38 21.42 13.30
CA ARG A 366 -2.65 21.24 14.56
C ARG A 366 -2.82 22.44 15.49
N LYS A 367 -2.63 22.27 16.79
CA LYS A 367 -2.55 23.38 17.74
C LYS A 367 -1.36 24.27 17.38
N ALA A 368 -1.57 25.59 17.34
CA ALA A 368 -0.45 26.52 17.30
C ALA A 368 0.41 26.26 18.56
N MET A 369 1.71 26.06 18.36
CA MET A 369 2.64 26.10 19.49
C MET A 369 2.70 27.54 19.95
N ASN A 370 2.10 27.82 21.13
CA ASN A 370 2.32 29.11 21.85
C ASN A 370 3.73 29.11 22.43
#